data_858d080530edd6ad846f23a22cdbfe07
#
_entry.id   858d080530edd6ad846f23a22cdbfe07
#
_cell.length_a   1.000
_cell.length_b   1.000
_cell.length_c   1.000
_cell.angle_alpha   90.00
_cell.angle_beta   90.00
_cell.angle_gamma   90.00
#
_symmetry.space_group_name_H-M   'P 1'
#
loop_
_entity.id
_entity.type
_entity.pdbx_description
1 polymer ?
#
loop_
_entity_poly.entity_id
_entity_poly.type
_entity_poly.pdbx_seq_one_letter_code
_entity_poly.pdbx_strand_id
1 'polypeptide(L)'
;MTEIKRDAGGFVRISDEVLMVIAGTAAMEAEGVLRHVWLVGGKPARKQMAKCTKVVVKNKTVSIGISIAVRFGAKIHEVSLEVQKRVKSAIETMTGLSVAEVNVTINTIIGEKKEKSKA
;
A
#
# COMPACT_ATOMS: atom_id res chain seq x y z
N MET A 1 17.35 0.19 -0.42
CA MET A 1 17.25 1.25 -1.44
C MET A 1 17.37 0.64 -2.83
N THR A 2 16.54 1.09 -3.73
CA THR A 2 16.48 0.53 -5.08
C THR A 2 17.11 1.48 -6.07
N GLU A 3 17.96 0.95 -6.91
CA GLU A 3 18.69 1.75 -7.87
C GLU A 3 18.18 1.49 -9.28
N ILE A 4 17.89 2.56 -10.00
CA ILE A 4 17.41 2.47 -11.37
C ILE A 4 18.40 3.17 -12.26
N LYS A 5 18.92 2.45 -13.24
CA LYS A 5 19.86 3.02 -14.16
C LYS A 5 19.15 3.80 -15.25
N ARG A 6 19.70 4.98 -15.59
CA ARG A 6 19.11 5.83 -16.62
C ARG A 6 20.10 6.04 -17.75
N ASP A 7 19.57 6.26 -18.96
CA ASP A 7 20.39 6.45 -20.13
C ASP A 7 21.14 7.77 -20.13
N ALA A 8 20.70 8.72 -19.35
CA ALA A 8 21.34 10.02 -19.30
C ALA A 8 22.66 10.03 -18.55
N GLY A 9 23.10 8.88 -18.07
CA GLY A 9 24.33 8.77 -17.31
C GLY A 9 24.09 9.04 -15.84
N GLY A 10 24.15 7.99 -15.04
CA GLY A 10 23.93 8.10 -13.61
C GLY A 10 22.82 7.18 -13.19
N PHE A 11 22.51 7.22 -11.91
CA PHE A 11 21.53 6.34 -11.32
C PHE A 11 20.48 7.14 -10.57
N VAL A 12 19.27 6.61 -10.55
CA VAL A 12 18.22 7.10 -9.69
C VAL A 12 18.03 6.05 -8.62
N ARG A 13 18.06 6.46 -7.36
CA ARG A 13 17.85 5.53 -6.25
C ARG A 13 16.53 5.82 -5.58
N ILE A 14 15.77 4.78 -5.36
CA ILE A 14 14.46 4.88 -4.72
C ILE A 14 14.52 4.10 -3.43
N SER A 15 14.25 4.76 -2.31
CA SER A 15 14.30 4.08 -1.01
C SER A 15 13.06 3.21 -0.83
N ASP A 16 13.18 2.22 0.05
CA ASP A 16 12.04 1.38 0.38
C ASP A 16 10.91 2.22 0.97
N GLU A 17 11.27 3.27 1.71
CA GLU A 17 10.27 4.14 2.30
C GLU A 17 9.41 4.81 1.24
N VAL A 18 10.01 5.22 0.13
CA VAL A 18 9.26 5.82 -0.96
C VAL A 18 8.29 4.80 -1.54
N LEU A 19 8.75 3.56 -1.72
CA LEU A 19 7.87 2.52 -2.24
C LEU A 19 6.72 2.24 -1.28
N MET A 20 6.99 2.26 0.03
CA MET A 20 5.94 2.06 1.03
C MET A 20 4.89 3.17 0.95
N VAL A 21 5.33 4.40 0.78
CA VAL A 21 4.41 5.54 0.71
C VAL A 21 3.56 5.44 -0.56
N ILE A 22 4.18 5.08 -1.68
CA ILE A 22 3.43 4.92 -2.92
C ILE A 22 2.39 3.82 -2.76
N ALA A 23 2.79 2.68 -2.21
CA ALA A 23 1.88 1.56 -2.05
C ALA A 23 0.75 1.90 -1.09
N GLY A 24 1.08 2.49 0.05
CA GLY A 24 0.07 2.84 1.04
C GLY A 24 -0.92 3.86 0.52
N THR A 25 -0.42 4.88 -0.18
CA THR A 25 -1.29 5.90 -0.73
C THR A 25 -2.23 5.32 -1.77
N ALA A 26 -1.70 4.46 -2.64
CA ALA A 26 -2.53 3.83 -3.65
C ALA A 26 -3.60 2.94 -3.03
N ALA A 27 -3.23 2.20 -1.98
CA ALA A 27 -4.18 1.32 -1.31
C ALA A 27 -5.30 2.12 -0.65
N MET A 28 -4.98 3.29 -0.08
CA MET A 28 -5.99 4.10 0.57
C MET A 28 -7.04 4.63 -0.40
N GLU A 29 -6.74 4.63 -1.68
CA GLU A 29 -7.70 5.12 -2.66
C GLU A 29 -8.70 4.05 -3.06
N ALA A 30 -8.48 2.82 -2.68
CA ALA A 30 -9.41 1.75 -3.02
C ALA A 30 -10.66 1.89 -2.16
N GLU A 31 -11.80 1.71 -2.78
CA GLU A 31 -13.07 1.82 -2.07
C GLU A 31 -13.16 0.70 -1.05
N GLY A 32 -13.62 1.02 0.15
CA GLY A 32 -13.75 0.04 1.21
C GLY A 32 -12.59 0.01 2.18
N VAL A 33 -11.46 0.57 1.79
CA VAL A 33 -10.30 0.64 2.68
C VAL A 33 -10.46 1.81 3.63
N LEU A 34 -10.23 1.56 4.91
CA LEU A 34 -10.35 2.61 5.91
C LEU A 34 -9.04 3.38 5.99
N ARG A 35 -9.07 4.57 5.46
CA ARG A 35 -7.88 5.40 5.32
C ARG A 35 -7.39 5.94 6.65
N HIS A 36 -8.31 6.22 7.56
CA HIS A 36 -7.95 6.90 8.79
C HIS A 36 -6.96 6.13 9.65
N VAL A 37 -6.88 4.82 9.49
CA VAL A 37 -5.94 4.04 10.29
C VAL A 37 -4.49 4.33 9.92
N TRP A 38 -4.28 4.93 8.74
CA TRP A 38 -2.94 5.25 8.26
C TRP A 38 -2.65 6.73 8.33
N LEU A 39 -3.57 7.52 8.84
CA LEU A 39 -3.42 8.97 8.86
C LEU A 39 -3.26 9.48 10.28
N VAL A 40 -2.49 10.54 10.40
CA VAL A 40 -2.36 11.27 11.64
C VAL A 40 -2.55 12.73 11.28
N GLY A 41 -3.56 13.36 11.85
CA GLY A 41 -3.85 14.74 11.53
C GLY A 41 -4.26 14.92 10.08
N GLY A 42 -4.87 13.91 9.48
CA GLY A 42 -5.32 13.99 8.10
C GLY A 42 -4.23 13.73 7.06
N LYS A 43 -3.03 13.40 7.51
CA LYS A 43 -1.91 13.15 6.60
C LYS A 43 -1.37 11.75 6.78
N PRO A 44 -0.83 11.17 5.71
CA PRO A 44 -0.24 9.84 5.83
C PRO A 44 0.87 9.82 6.86
N ALA A 45 0.82 8.85 7.77
CA ALA A 45 1.81 8.71 8.81
C ALA A 45 2.80 7.64 8.41
N ARG A 46 4.05 8.02 8.24
CA ARG A 46 5.08 7.09 7.80
C ARG A 46 5.22 5.88 8.70
N LYS A 47 5.12 6.08 10.00
CA LYS A 47 5.24 4.98 10.92
C LYS A 47 4.13 3.96 10.74
N GLN A 48 2.91 4.44 10.53
CA GLN A 48 1.80 3.53 10.32
C GLN A 48 1.94 2.79 8.99
N MET A 49 2.36 3.50 7.96
CA MET A 49 2.57 2.86 6.67
C MET A 49 3.67 1.82 6.74
N ALA A 50 4.75 2.12 7.48
CA ALA A 50 5.84 1.18 7.62
C ALA A 50 5.42 -0.07 8.36
N LYS A 51 4.52 0.05 9.32
CA LYS A 51 4.02 -1.10 10.05
C LYS A 51 3.13 -1.97 9.20
N CYS A 52 2.45 -1.37 8.24
CA CYS A 52 1.45 -2.07 7.44
C CYS A 52 1.95 -2.48 6.07
N THR A 53 3.15 -2.09 5.69
CA THR A 53 3.64 -2.33 4.34
C THR A 53 5.04 -2.92 4.38
N LYS A 54 5.24 -3.99 3.63
CA LYS A 54 6.56 -4.60 3.49
C LYS A 54 6.95 -4.58 2.04
N VAL A 55 8.21 -4.25 1.78
CA VAL A 55 8.71 -4.14 0.42
C VAL A 55 9.94 -5.01 0.31
N VAL A 56 9.96 -5.88 -0.70
CA VAL A 56 11.13 -6.68 -1.02
C VAL A 56 11.46 -6.44 -2.48
N VAL A 57 12.69 -6.04 -2.75
CA VAL A 57 13.13 -5.75 -4.11
C VAL A 57 14.23 -6.71 -4.50
N LYS A 58 14.05 -7.39 -5.63
CA LYS A 58 15.07 -8.27 -6.18
C LYS A 58 15.11 -8.09 -7.67
N ASN A 59 16.31 -7.79 -8.20
CA ASN A 59 16.48 -7.67 -9.65
C ASN A 59 15.44 -6.78 -10.31
N LYS A 60 15.22 -5.63 -9.73
CA LYS A 60 14.26 -4.64 -10.26
C LYS A 60 12.82 -5.13 -10.24
N THR A 61 12.55 -6.16 -9.49
CA THR A 61 11.21 -6.68 -9.29
C THR A 61 10.81 -6.47 -7.85
N VAL A 62 9.61 -5.97 -7.63
CA VAL A 62 9.13 -5.60 -6.31
C VAL A 62 8.03 -6.52 -5.86
N SER A 63 8.12 -6.98 -4.62
CA SER A 63 7.02 -7.71 -3.98
C SER A 63 6.56 -6.85 -2.82
N ILE A 64 5.26 -6.64 -2.74
CA ILE A 64 4.66 -5.79 -1.72
C ILE A 64 3.74 -6.62 -0.85
N GLY A 65 3.86 -6.46 0.47
CA GLY A 65 2.89 -7.01 1.40
C GLY A 65 2.24 -5.83 2.10
N ILE A 66 0.92 -5.77 2.11
CA ILE A 66 0.23 -4.66 2.72
C ILE A 66 -0.94 -5.15 3.54
N SER A 67 -1.08 -4.57 4.75
CA SER A 67 -2.17 -4.89 5.66
C SER A 67 -3.14 -3.73 5.64
N ILE A 68 -4.40 -4.04 5.50
CA ILE A 68 -5.43 -3.00 5.43
C ILE A 68 -6.55 -3.28 6.40
N ALA A 69 -7.29 -2.23 6.73
CA ALA A 69 -8.53 -2.33 7.48
C ALA A 69 -9.66 -1.99 6.53
N VAL A 70 -10.75 -2.73 6.61
CA VAL A 70 -11.88 -2.49 5.73
C VAL A 70 -13.13 -2.22 6.53
N ARG A 71 -14.09 -1.58 5.90
CA ARG A 71 -15.36 -1.26 6.50
C ARG A 71 -16.22 -2.52 6.55
N PHE A 72 -16.91 -2.73 7.66
CA PHE A 72 -17.83 -3.85 7.78
C PHE A 72 -18.89 -3.73 6.68
N GLY A 73 -19.13 -4.82 6.00
CA GLY A 73 -20.08 -4.83 4.89
C GLY A 73 -19.41 -4.70 3.54
N ALA A 74 -18.15 -4.31 3.51
CA ALA A 74 -17.44 -4.24 2.26
C ALA A 74 -17.17 -5.65 1.74
N LYS A 75 -17.10 -5.77 0.43
CA LYS A 75 -16.80 -7.07 -0.17
C LYS A 75 -15.30 -7.25 -0.18
N ILE A 76 -14.80 -7.97 0.82
CA ILE A 76 -13.38 -8.10 1.06
C ILE A 76 -12.60 -8.53 -0.18
N HIS A 77 -13.13 -9.51 -0.89
CA HIS A 77 -12.45 -10.01 -2.06
C HIS A 77 -12.27 -8.93 -3.12
N GLU A 78 -13.32 -8.15 -3.35
CA GLU A 78 -13.26 -7.08 -4.35
C GLU A 78 -12.35 -5.96 -3.91
N VAL A 79 -12.40 -5.62 -2.62
CA VAL A 79 -11.51 -4.59 -2.09
C VAL A 79 -10.06 -5.01 -2.26
N SER A 80 -9.75 -6.27 -1.97
CA SER A 80 -8.38 -6.77 -2.09
C SER A 80 -7.90 -6.72 -3.52
N LEU A 81 -8.74 -7.10 -4.48
CA LEU A 81 -8.37 -7.04 -5.88
C LEU A 81 -8.09 -5.62 -6.32
N GLU A 82 -8.93 -4.70 -5.85
CA GLU A 82 -8.74 -3.29 -6.22
C GLU A 82 -7.44 -2.75 -5.63
N VAL A 83 -7.12 -3.11 -4.38
CA VAL A 83 -5.88 -2.70 -3.77
C VAL A 83 -4.69 -3.24 -4.55
N GLN A 84 -4.73 -4.51 -4.95
CA GLN A 84 -3.66 -5.09 -5.73
C GLN A 84 -3.44 -4.35 -7.03
N LYS A 85 -4.51 -4.02 -7.73
CA LYS A 85 -4.41 -3.30 -8.99
C LYS A 85 -3.84 -1.91 -8.81
N ARG A 86 -4.33 -1.18 -7.82
CA ARG A 86 -3.89 0.19 -7.61
C ARG A 86 -2.44 0.27 -7.17
N VAL A 87 -2.03 -0.64 -6.28
CA VAL A 87 -0.66 -0.64 -5.80
C VAL A 87 0.29 -0.99 -6.93
N LYS A 88 -0.03 -2.02 -7.68
CA LYS A 88 0.81 -2.42 -8.79
C LYS A 88 0.94 -1.32 -9.82
N SER A 89 -0.18 -0.75 -10.22
CA SER A 89 -0.19 0.30 -11.22
C SER A 89 0.61 1.53 -10.77
N ALA A 90 0.42 1.94 -9.52
CA ALA A 90 1.10 3.12 -9.00
C ALA A 90 2.61 2.92 -8.98
N ILE A 91 3.07 1.78 -8.50
CA ILE A 91 4.50 1.52 -8.42
C ILE A 91 5.10 1.43 -9.82
N GLU A 92 4.46 0.69 -10.70
CA GLU A 92 5.01 0.52 -12.04
C GLU A 92 5.03 1.82 -12.83
N THR A 93 3.98 2.63 -12.66
CA THR A 93 3.90 3.89 -13.37
C THR A 93 4.90 4.92 -12.84
N MET A 94 5.04 5.00 -11.53
CA MET A 94 5.89 6.03 -10.95
C MET A 94 7.36 5.66 -10.93
N THR A 95 7.70 4.39 -10.84
CA THR A 95 9.09 3.99 -10.67
C THR A 95 9.66 3.22 -11.85
N GLY A 96 8.81 2.65 -12.69
CA GLY A 96 9.28 1.81 -13.77
C GLY A 96 9.69 0.42 -13.34
N LEU A 97 9.56 0.09 -12.06
CA LEU A 97 9.88 -1.23 -11.58
C LEU A 97 8.73 -2.19 -11.88
N SER A 98 9.05 -3.46 -12.05
CA SER A 98 8.02 -4.48 -12.22
C SER A 98 7.56 -4.96 -10.87
N VAL A 99 6.27 -5.13 -10.70
CA VAL A 99 5.72 -5.64 -9.45
C VAL A 99 5.36 -7.11 -9.67
N ALA A 100 6.02 -8.00 -8.91
CA ALA A 100 5.77 -9.43 -9.04
C ALA A 100 4.49 -9.84 -8.34
N GLU A 101 4.25 -9.29 -7.18
CA GLU A 101 3.06 -9.64 -6.42
C GLU A 101 2.73 -8.56 -5.40
N VAL A 102 1.46 -8.45 -5.09
CA VAL A 102 0.97 -7.60 -4.03
C VAL A 102 0.14 -8.49 -3.14
N ASN A 103 0.62 -8.75 -1.93
CA ASN A 103 -0.09 -9.59 -0.98
C ASN A 103 -0.85 -8.71 -0.03
N VAL A 104 -2.16 -8.88 0.00
CA VAL A 104 -3.03 -8.05 0.82
C VAL A 104 -3.52 -8.86 2.01
N THR A 105 -3.33 -8.32 3.20
CA THR A 105 -3.83 -8.93 4.42
C THR A 105 -4.90 -8.03 5.00
N ILE A 106 -6.05 -8.60 5.30
CA ILE A 106 -7.13 -7.89 5.96
C ILE A 106 -7.00 -8.20 7.44
N ASN A 107 -6.48 -7.28 8.22
CA ASN A 107 -6.27 -7.57 9.63
C ASN A 107 -7.28 -6.92 10.55
N THR A 108 -8.18 -6.09 10.02
CA THR A 108 -9.18 -5.43 10.83
C THR A 108 -10.40 -5.12 9.99
N ILE A 109 -11.57 -5.36 10.57
CA ILE A 109 -12.83 -4.98 9.97
C ILE A 109 -13.54 -4.10 10.98
N ILE A 110 -13.89 -2.89 10.59
CA ILE A 110 -14.52 -1.94 11.48
C ILE A 110 -15.90 -1.60 10.98
N GLY A 111 -16.90 -1.78 11.82
CA GLY A 111 -18.26 -1.44 11.48
C GLY A 111 -18.72 -0.30 12.35
N GLU A 112 -19.47 0.59 11.78
CA GLU A 112 -19.95 1.74 12.50
C GLU A 112 -20.72 1.37 13.74
N LYS A 113 -21.58 0.40 13.62
CA LYS A 113 -22.36 -0.02 14.73
C LYS A 113 -21.56 -0.73 15.76
N LYS A 114 -20.58 -1.47 15.35
CA LYS A 114 -19.78 -2.21 16.25
C LYS A 114 -19.00 -1.34 17.14
N GLU A 115 -18.59 -0.21 16.67
CA GLU A 115 -17.83 0.70 17.46
C GLU A 115 -18.61 1.18 18.62
N LYS A 116 -19.89 1.30 18.45
CA LYS A 116 -20.71 1.72 19.53
C LYS A 116 -21.03 0.62 20.46
N SER A 117 -21.26 -0.47 19.94
CA SER A 117 -21.63 -1.58 20.76
C SER A 117 -20.47 -2.17 21.44
N LYS A 118 -19.54 -1.97 21.08
CA LYS A 118 -18.52 -2.56 21.66
C LYS A 118 -18.33 -2.26 22.71
N ALA A 119 -18.81 -1.77 22.32
CA ALA A 119 -18.68 -1.54 23.41
C ALA A 119 -18.63 -2.27 24.20
#